data_61c15d536b544414063100c3fac7d103
#
_entry.id   61c15d536b544414063100c3fac7d103
#
_cell.length_a   1.000
_cell.length_b   1.000
_cell.length_c   1.000
_cell.angle_alpha   90.00
_cell.angle_beta   90.00
_cell.angle_gamma   90.00
#
_symmetry.space_group_name_H-M   'P 1'
#
loop_
_entity.id
_entity.type
_entity.pdbx_description
1 polymer ?
#
loop_
_entity_poly.entity_id
_entity_poly.type
_entity_poly.pdbx_seq_one_letter_code
_entity_poly.pdbx_strand_id
1 'polypeptide(L)'
;MNRQVSDSKDDKVIKFPSYREEWVGRVTYNWKERYLAEMNISYTGSEKFARGQRFGLFPSYSLGWRASEEPFIKKHVGDVLTNLKFRYSYGKVGSDAAAARWNYIQLFNSLGSIELGNTQGVTHSPLYTEGDIANLTSTWEKATKHNFGIEIGLWNKLDLTLDLFKENRKDILMTPQTTSSIVGATFNAINRGETKNHGLEL
;
A
#
# COMPACT_ATOMS: atom_id res chain seq x y z
N MET A 1 8.37 -10.45 -14.44
CA MET A 1 8.42 -11.07 -13.11
C MET A 1 9.63 -10.52 -12.39
N ASN A 2 9.42 -9.72 -11.37
CA ASN A 2 10.52 -9.13 -10.59
C ASN A 2 10.57 -9.81 -9.22
N ARG A 3 11.64 -10.54 -8.93
CA ARG A 3 11.86 -11.24 -7.66
C ARG A 3 12.94 -10.50 -6.89
N GLN A 4 12.58 -9.79 -5.83
CA GLN A 4 13.54 -9.17 -4.93
C GLN A 4 13.90 -10.15 -3.80
N VAL A 5 15.18 -10.44 -3.67
CA VAL A 5 15.75 -11.18 -2.54
C VAL A 5 16.68 -10.22 -1.80
N SER A 6 16.34 -9.86 -0.56
CA SER A 6 17.22 -9.08 0.30
C SER A 6 17.98 -10.01 1.25
N ASP A 7 19.30 -9.90 1.25
CA ASP A 7 20.20 -10.67 2.08
C ASP A 7 20.85 -9.78 3.14
N SER A 8 20.74 -10.11 4.42
CA SER A 8 21.43 -9.35 5.50
C SER A 8 22.72 -10.05 5.89
N LYS A 9 23.81 -9.29 5.98
CA LYS A 9 25.20 -9.74 6.19
C LYS A 9 25.58 -10.00 7.66
N ASP A 10 24.69 -10.41 8.53
CA ASP A 10 25.05 -10.68 9.93
C ASP A 10 25.29 -12.17 10.16
N ASP A 11 26.52 -12.56 10.46
CA ASP A 11 27.01 -13.94 10.45
C ASP A 11 26.45 -14.87 11.56
N LYS A 12 25.55 -14.36 12.40
CA LYS A 12 24.91 -15.12 13.50
C LYS A 12 23.39 -15.25 13.39
N VAL A 13 22.77 -14.64 12.39
CA VAL A 13 21.31 -14.66 12.23
C VAL A 13 20.93 -15.63 11.10
N ILE A 14 19.99 -16.52 11.38
CA ILE A 14 19.39 -17.35 10.33
C ILE A 14 18.76 -16.41 9.29
N LYS A 15 19.32 -16.41 8.07
CA LYS A 15 18.86 -15.55 6.97
C LYS A 15 17.60 -16.15 6.35
N PHE A 16 16.48 -15.48 6.53
CA PHE A 16 15.24 -15.82 5.83
C PHE A 16 15.09 -14.86 4.62
N PRO A 17 15.17 -15.36 3.38
CA PRO A 17 14.99 -14.51 2.21
C PRO A 17 13.56 -13.94 2.17
N SER A 18 13.43 -12.68 1.76
CA SER A 18 12.14 -12.03 1.56
C SER A 18 11.68 -12.19 0.12
N TYR A 19 10.41 -12.51 -0.08
CA TYR A 19 9.82 -12.75 -1.40
C TYR A 19 8.65 -11.80 -1.66
N ARG A 20 8.74 -11.09 -2.78
CA ARG A 20 7.63 -10.31 -3.34
C ARG A 20 7.49 -10.67 -4.82
N GLU A 21 6.27 -10.87 -5.25
CA GLU A 21 5.94 -11.13 -6.65
C GLU A 21 5.02 -10.03 -7.15
N GLU A 22 5.28 -9.50 -8.35
CA GLU A 22 4.50 -8.42 -8.91
C GLU A 22 4.33 -8.60 -10.41
N TRP A 23 3.08 -8.47 -10.87
CA TRP A 23 2.69 -8.43 -12.26
C TRP A 23 2.09 -7.08 -12.57
N VAL A 24 2.67 -6.36 -13.53
CA VAL A 24 2.23 -5.02 -13.90
C VAL A 24 1.86 -5.01 -15.37
N GLY A 25 0.68 -4.47 -15.67
CA GLY A 25 0.21 -4.20 -17.02
C GLY A 25 -0.15 -2.73 -17.18
N ARG A 26 0.19 -2.13 -18.32
CA ARG A 26 -0.14 -0.76 -18.66
C ARG A 26 -0.68 -0.69 -20.08
N VAL A 27 -1.77 0.04 -20.25
CA VAL A 27 -2.37 0.36 -21.55
C VAL A 27 -2.56 1.87 -21.62
N THR A 28 -2.10 2.48 -22.71
CA THR A 28 -2.26 3.91 -22.97
C THR A 28 -2.96 4.10 -24.30
N TYR A 29 -3.86 5.07 -24.35
CA TYR A 29 -4.58 5.44 -25.55
C TYR A 29 -4.52 6.96 -25.74
N ASN A 30 -4.18 7.38 -26.95
CA ASN A 30 -4.14 8.77 -27.34
C ASN A 30 -4.85 8.93 -28.68
N TRP A 31 -5.91 9.74 -28.72
CA TRP A 31 -6.61 10.06 -29.96
C TRP A 31 -6.48 11.54 -30.30
N LYS A 32 -5.75 11.80 -31.38
CA LYS A 32 -5.51 13.15 -31.94
C LYS A 32 -4.96 14.15 -30.91
N GLU A 33 -4.23 13.66 -29.92
CA GLU A 33 -3.73 14.43 -28.77
C GLU A 33 -4.80 15.18 -27.94
N ARG A 34 -6.07 14.89 -28.18
CA ARG A 34 -7.22 15.52 -27.49
C ARG A 34 -7.71 14.66 -26.35
N TYR A 35 -7.88 13.38 -26.60
CA TYR A 35 -8.40 12.43 -25.62
C TYR A 35 -7.30 11.46 -25.24
N LEU A 36 -6.97 11.46 -23.98
CA LEU A 36 -5.91 10.65 -23.39
C LEU A 36 -6.55 9.70 -22.39
N ALA A 37 -6.21 8.44 -22.46
CA ALA A 37 -6.63 7.46 -21.46
C ALA A 37 -5.46 6.55 -21.11
N GLU A 38 -5.35 6.21 -19.85
CA GLU A 38 -4.36 5.29 -19.36
C GLU A 38 -5.00 4.36 -18.32
N MET A 39 -4.65 3.09 -18.39
CA MET A 39 -5.02 2.08 -17.43
C MET A 39 -3.78 1.34 -16.99
N ASN A 40 -3.57 1.25 -15.68
CA ASN A 40 -2.53 0.42 -15.09
C ASN A 40 -3.19 -0.61 -14.18
N ILE A 41 -2.64 -1.82 -14.17
CA ILE A 41 -3.05 -2.90 -13.28
C ILE A 41 -1.79 -3.44 -12.64
N SER A 42 -1.75 -3.49 -11.31
CA SER A 42 -0.73 -4.19 -10.55
C SER A 42 -1.38 -5.31 -9.75
N TYR A 43 -0.85 -6.53 -9.91
CA TYR A 43 -1.20 -7.69 -9.12
C TYR A 43 0.02 -8.11 -8.34
N THR A 44 0.01 -7.86 -7.02
CA THR A 44 1.20 -7.98 -6.17
C THR A 44 0.98 -8.96 -5.04
N GLY A 45 1.94 -9.85 -4.83
CA GLY A 45 1.98 -10.81 -3.73
C GLY A 45 3.07 -10.49 -2.72
N SER A 46 2.77 -10.59 -1.42
CA SER A 46 3.71 -10.44 -0.32
C SER A 46 3.70 -11.67 0.58
N GLU A 47 4.89 -12.12 1.00
CA GLU A 47 5.04 -13.24 1.93
C GLU A 47 4.63 -12.89 3.36
N LYS A 48 4.49 -11.59 3.68
CA LYS A 48 4.11 -11.11 5.01
C LYS A 48 2.70 -11.52 5.42
N PHE A 49 1.89 -11.97 4.47
CA PHE A 49 0.50 -12.37 4.70
C PHE A 49 0.31 -13.89 4.61
N ALA A 50 -0.71 -14.39 5.31
CA ALA A 50 -1.10 -15.79 5.27
C ALA A 50 -1.51 -16.23 3.85
N ARG A 51 -1.48 -17.53 3.59
CA ARG A 51 -1.99 -18.09 2.32
C ARG A 51 -3.45 -17.68 2.12
N GLY A 52 -3.78 -17.19 0.92
CA GLY A 52 -5.11 -16.65 0.60
C GLY A 52 -5.25 -15.13 0.80
N GLN A 53 -4.37 -14.48 1.57
CA GLN A 53 -4.33 -13.03 1.77
C GLN A 53 -3.12 -12.35 1.11
N ARG A 54 -2.22 -13.13 0.49
CA ARG A 54 -0.95 -12.65 -0.04
C ARG A 54 -1.08 -11.70 -1.21
N PHE A 55 -2.05 -11.94 -2.09
CA PHE A 55 -2.16 -11.21 -3.35
C PHE A 55 -3.21 -10.11 -3.28
N GLY A 56 -2.82 -8.93 -3.75
CA GLY A 56 -3.69 -7.76 -3.90
C GLY A 56 -3.72 -7.28 -5.36
N LEU A 57 -4.92 -6.87 -5.83
CA LEU A 57 -5.13 -6.25 -7.13
C LEU A 57 -5.31 -4.75 -6.96
N PHE A 58 -4.46 -3.97 -7.65
CA PHE A 58 -4.40 -2.53 -7.53
C PHE A 58 -4.53 -1.87 -8.91
N PRO A 59 -5.76 -1.67 -9.39
CA PRO A 59 -6.00 -0.97 -10.66
C PRO A 59 -5.90 0.54 -10.49
N SER A 60 -5.48 1.24 -11.55
CA SER A 60 -5.58 2.68 -11.68
C SER A 60 -5.97 3.08 -13.10
N TYR A 61 -6.70 4.18 -13.21
CA TYR A 61 -7.17 4.75 -14.48
C TYR A 61 -6.91 6.25 -14.48
N SER A 62 -6.53 6.78 -15.63
CA SER A 62 -6.47 8.22 -15.83
C SER A 62 -7.10 8.59 -17.17
N LEU A 63 -7.82 9.70 -17.15
CA LEU A 63 -8.45 10.28 -18.34
C LEU A 63 -7.98 11.73 -18.46
N GLY A 64 -7.66 12.14 -19.67
CA GLY A 64 -7.28 13.51 -19.98
C GLY A 64 -8.01 14.00 -21.22
N TRP A 65 -8.53 15.22 -21.16
CA TRP A 65 -9.13 15.90 -22.30
C TRP A 65 -8.47 17.25 -22.49
N ARG A 66 -7.77 17.41 -23.63
CA ARG A 66 -7.18 18.68 -24.05
C ARG A 66 -8.22 19.47 -24.84
N ALA A 67 -9.04 20.21 -24.13
CA ALA A 67 -10.13 20.97 -24.71
C ALA A 67 -9.63 22.09 -25.63
N SER A 68 -8.45 22.67 -25.37
CA SER A 68 -7.82 23.69 -26.23
C SER A 68 -7.55 23.18 -27.66
N GLU A 69 -7.39 21.88 -27.88
CA GLU A 69 -7.17 21.29 -29.21
C GLU A 69 -8.47 21.01 -29.96
N GLU A 70 -9.63 21.28 -29.36
CA GLU A 70 -10.90 21.16 -30.06
C GLU A 70 -11.07 22.28 -31.12
N PRO A 71 -11.50 21.96 -32.35
CA PRO A 71 -11.57 22.94 -33.43
C PRO A 71 -12.44 24.15 -33.12
N PHE A 72 -13.51 23.95 -32.34
CA PHE A 72 -14.42 25.02 -31.99
C PHE A 72 -13.81 25.96 -30.89
N ILE A 73 -13.01 25.45 -29.98
CA ILE A 73 -12.32 26.26 -28.96
C ILE A 73 -11.16 27.01 -29.63
N LYS A 74 -10.31 26.28 -30.36
CA LYS A 74 -9.15 26.84 -31.06
C LYS A 74 -9.51 28.00 -32.00
N LYS A 75 -10.67 27.91 -32.69
CA LYS A 75 -11.13 28.94 -33.58
C LYS A 75 -11.60 30.21 -32.88
N HIS A 76 -12.19 30.11 -31.69
CA HIS A 76 -12.84 31.25 -31.03
C HIS A 76 -11.97 31.92 -29.96
N VAL A 77 -11.08 31.17 -29.29
CA VAL A 77 -10.35 31.64 -28.11
C VAL A 77 -8.86 31.24 -28.13
N GLY A 78 -8.36 30.65 -29.23
CA GLY A 78 -7.01 30.12 -29.34
C GLY A 78 -5.89 31.13 -29.08
N ASP A 79 -6.12 32.41 -29.37
CA ASP A 79 -5.14 33.47 -29.13
C ASP A 79 -4.98 33.82 -27.66
N VAL A 80 -5.99 33.59 -26.84
CA VAL A 80 -6.00 33.87 -25.41
C VAL A 80 -5.75 32.61 -24.61
N LEU A 81 -6.48 31.55 -24.94
CA LEU A 81 -6.44 30.25 -24.24
C LEU A 81 -5.51 29.31 -24.98
N THR A 82 -4.26 29.25 -24.54
CA THR A 82 -3.20 28.46 -25.19
C THR A 82 -3.20 27.00 -24.74
N ASN A 83 -3.64 26.73 -23.53
CA ASN A 83 -3.84 25.38 -23.03
C ASN A 83 -5.08 25.31 -22.13
N LEU A 84 -5.92 24.32 -22.40
CA LEU A 84 -7.02 23.95 -21.48
C LEU A 84 -7.10 22.43 -21.46
N LYS A 85 -6.74 21.85 -20.32
CA LYS A 85 -6.77 20.41 -20.15
C LYS A 85 -7.46 20.03 -18.85
N PHE A 86 -8.39 19.12 -18.96
CA PHE A 86 -9.04 18.46 -17.83
C PHE A 86 -8.41 17.09 -17.65
N ARG A 87 -8.14 16.72 -16.42
CA ARG A 87 -7.63 15.40 -16.07
C ARG A 87 -8.38 14.83 -14.87
N TYR A 88 -8.61 13.56 -14.93
CA TYR A 88 -9.17 12.81 -13.83
C TYR A 88 -8.37 11.52 -13.66
N SER A 89 -7.97 11.21 -12.45
CA SER A 89 -7.36 9.93 -12.12
C SER A 89 -8.02 9.27 -10.92
N TYR A 90 -8.10 7.97 -11.01
CA TYR A 90 -8.53 7.06 -9.97
C TYR A 90 -7.48 5.99 -9.80
N GLY A 91 -7.09 5.69 -8.56
CA GLY A 91 -6.13 4.62 -8.30
C GLY A 91 -6.37 3.94 -6.97
N LYS A 92 -6.18 2.62 -6.97
CA LYS A 92 -6.01 1.84 -5.75
C LYS A 92 -4.54 1.51 -5.57
N VAL A 93 -4.02 1.71 -4.36
CA VAL A 93 -2.64 1.41 -3.98
C VAL A 93 -2.66 0.51 -2.77
N GLY A 94 -1.89 -0.57 -2.80
CA GLY A 94 -1.67 -1.46 -1.67
C GLY A 94 -0.34 -1.18 -0.98
N SER A 95 -0.33 -1.29 0.34
CA SER A 95 0.89 -1.24 1.14
C SER A 95 0.96 -2.42 2.10
N ASP A 96 2.13 -3.03 2.20
CA ASP A 96 2.48 -4.06 3.18
C ASP A 96 3.57 -3.56 4.16
N ALA A 97 3.83 -2.24 4.17
CA ALA A 97 4.92 -1.65 4.94
C ALA A 97 4.77 -1.89 6.44
N ALA A 98 3.55 -1.72 6.97
CA ALA A 98 3.26 -1.92 8.39
C ALA A 98 3.08 -3.40 8.78
N ALA A 99 3.01 -4.32 7.82
CA ALA A 99 2.87 -5.74 8.10
C ALA A 99 4.19 -6.31 8.62
N ALA A 100 4.16 -6.83 9.85
CA ALA A 100 5.28 -7.57 10.39
C ALA A 100 5.40 -8.93 9.68
N ARG A 101 6.63 -9.36 9.44
CA ARG A 101 6.90 -10.72 8.99
C ARG A 101 6.48 -11.68 10.09
N TRP A 102 5.85 -12.79 9.74
CA TRP A 102 5.38 -13.80 10.69
C TRP A 102 4.14 -13.44 11.51
N ASN A 103 3.48 -12.31 11.24
CA ASN A 103 2.25 -11.88 11.92
C ASN A 103 1.13 -12.95 11.91
N TYR A 104 1.17 -13.87 10.96
CA TYR A 104 0.22 -14.96 10.78
C TYR A 104 0.69 -16.31 11.39
N ILE A 105 1.83 -16.34 12.07
CA ILE A 105 2.39 -17.53 12.71
C ILE A 105 2.38 -17.32 14.22
N GLN A 106 1.92 -18.34 14.97
CA GLN A 106 2.07 -18.33 16.42
C GLN A 106 3.53 -18.53 16.79
N LEU A 107 4.10 -17.55 17.44
CA LEU A 107 5.47 -17.60 17.93
C LEU A 107 5.50 -17.92 19.43
N PHE A 108 6.60 -18.54 19.85
CA PHE A 108 6.88 -18.83 21.26
C PHE A 108 8.16 -18.12 21.66
N ASN A 109 8.12 -17.44 22.80
CA ASN A 109 9.23 -16.71 23.37
C ASN A 109 9.93 -17.59 24.42
N SER A 110 11.26 -17.62 24.41
CA SER A 110 12.02 -18.32 25.44
C SER A 110 12.04 -17.48 26.73
N LEU A 111 11.67 -18.08 27.81
CA LEU A 111 11.80 -17.53 29.17
C LEU A 111 13.09 -17.97 29.89
N GLY A 112 14.00 -18.65 29.18
CA GLY A 112 15.20 -19.22 29.74
C GLY A 112 15.06 -20.71 30.05
N SER A 113 15.58 -21.16 31.13
CA SER A 113 15.50 -22.57 31.55
C SER A 113 15.15 -22.68 33.04
N ILE A 114 14.43 -23.73 33.36
CA ILE A 114 14.17 -24.13 34.74
C ILE A 114 15.07 -25.33 35.12
N GLU A 115 15.57 -25.33 36.30
CA GLU A 115 16.33 -26.44 36.84
C GLU A 115 15.37 -27.47 37.47
N LEU A 116 15.41 -28.67 36.93
CA LEU A 116 14.63 -29.82 37.41
C LEU A 116 15.60 -30.88 37.93
N GLY A 117 15.37 -31.37 39.12
CA GLY A 117 16.18 -32.45 39.72
C GLY A 117 16.33 -32.32 41.21
N ASN A 118 17.17 -33.18 41.74
CA ASN A 118 17.53 -33.21 43.16
C ASN A 118 19.06 -33.06 43.33
N THR A 119 19.56 -33.18 44.55
CA THR A 119 20.99 -33.10 44.87
C THR A 119 21.89 -34.11 44.14
N GLN A 120 21.31 -35.09 43.45
CA GLN A 120 22.04 -36.13 42.69
C GLN A 120 22.10 -35.86 41.18
N GLY A 121 21.31 -34.92 40.64
CA GLY A 121 21.37 -34.52 39.26
C GLY A 121 20.39 -33.39 38.95
N VAL A 122 20.90 -32.35 38.29
CA VAL A 122 20.11 -31.19 37.81
C VAL A 122 20.01 -31.26 36.27
N THR A 123 18.80 -31.18 35.79
CA THR A 123 18.52 -31.07 34.34
C THR A 123 17.98 -29.68 34.06
N HIS A 124 18.61 -28.97 33.11
CA HIS A 124 18.10 -27.70 32.59
C HIS A 124 17.06 -27.96 31.54
N SER A 125 15.82 -27.58 31.79
CA SER A 125 14.71 -27.69 30.82
C SER A 125 14.35 -26.32 30.29
N PRO A 126 14.31 -26.09 28.95
CA PRO A 126 13.95 -24.81 28.38
C PRO A 126 12.49 -24.47 28.70
N LEU A 127 12.26 -23.22 29.05
CA LEU A 127 10.93 -22.67 29.35
C LEU A 127 10.50 -21.75 28.23
N TYR A 128 9.27 -21.95 27.72
CA TYR A 128 8.68 -21.14 26.68
C TYR A 128 7.34 -20.58 27.13
N THR A 129 7.01 -19.39 26.62
CA THR A 129 5.68 -18.80 26.72
C THR A 129 5.13 -18.51 25.34
N GLU A 130 3.83 -18.47 25.21
CA GLU A 130 3.20 -18.02 23.99
C GLU A 130 3.52 -16.54 23.75
N GLY A 131 3.82 -16.22 22.48
CA GLY A 131 3.93 -14.85 22.01
C GLY A 131 2.56 -14.27 21.64
N ASP A 132 2.57 -13.21 20.85
CA ASP A 132 1.34 -12.58 20.36
C ASP A 132 0.48 -13.56 19.57
N ILE A 133 -0.84 -13.47 19.73
CA ILE A 133 -1.80 -14.32 19.01
C ILE A 133 -1.67 -14.03 17.51
N ALA A 134 -1.48 -15.09 16.72
CA ALA A 134 -1.32 -15.02 15.29
C ALA A 134 -2.56 -14.42 14.58
N ASN A 135 -2.33 -13.54 13.60
CA ASN A 135 -3.39 -12.95 12.79
C ASN A 135 -3.41 -13.54 11.37
N LEU A 136 -4.24 -14.55 11.15
CA LEU A 136 -4.40 -15.20 9.85
C LEU A 136 -5.15 -14.35 8.82
N THR A 137 -5.86 -13.31 9.26
CA THR A 137 -6.69 -12.45 8.42
C THR A 137 -5.99 -11.15 8.00
N SER A 138 -4.75 -10.95 8.43
CA SER A 138 -3.94 -9.79 8.05
C SER A 138 -3.80 -9.70 6.53
N THR A 139 -4.07 -8.51 5.98
CA THR A 139 -4.04 -8.24 4.54
C THR A 139 -3.46 -6.85 4.24
N TRP A 140 -3.39 -6.50 2.97
CA TRP A 140 -2.91 -5.23 2.45
C TRP A 140 -3.68 -4.05 3.02
N GLU A 141 -2.95 -3.00 3.43
CA GLU A 141 -3.53 -1.67 3.56
C GLU A 141 -3.88 -1.14 2.18
N LYS A 142 -5.08 -0.54 2.02
CA LYS A 142 -5.58 -0.09 0.72
C LYS A 142 -5.88 1.40 0.75
N ALA A 143 -5.21 2.15 -0.12
CA ALA A 143 -5.50 3.55 -0.36
C ALA A 143 -6.25 3.70 -1.69
N THR A 144 -7.42 4.33 -1.66
CA THR A 144 -8.17 4.73 -2.84
C THR A 144 -7.99 6.22 -3.04
N LYS A 145 -7.48 6.61 -4.21
CA LYS A 145 -7.16 8.00 -4.55
C LYS A 145 -7.99 8.45 -5.74
N HIS A 146 -8.51 9.66 -5.65
CA HIS A 146 -9.16 10.39 -6.73
C HIS A 146 -8.46 11.73 -6.87
N ASN A 147 -8.15 12.13 -8.08
CA ASN A 147 -7.64 13.45 -8.38
C ASN A 147 -8.36 13.99 -9.62
N PHE A 148 -8.86 15.21 -9.53
CA PHE A 148 -9.39 15.97 -10.65
C PHE A 148 -8.55 17.23 -10.81
N GLY A 149 -7.95 17.40 -11.99
CA GLY A 149 -7.09 18.53 -12.31
C GLY A 149 -7.58 19.32 -13.50
N ILE A 150 -7.37 20.63 -13.44
CA ILE A 150 -7.58 21.58 -14.55
C ILE A 150 -6.27 22.31 -14.79
N GLU A 151 -5.77 22.28 -15.99
CA GLU A 151 -4.60 23.03 -16.43
C GLU A 151 -5.07 24.12 -17.41
N ILE A 152 -4.76 25.38 -17.14
CA ILE A 152 -5.17 26.54 -17.94
C ILE A 152 -3.91 27.33 -18.30
N GLY A 153 -3.62 27.46 -19.59
CA GLY A 153 -2.57 28.33 -20.12
C GLY A 153 -3.17 29.56 -20.81
N LEU A 154 -2.71 30.73 -20.44
CA LEU A 154 -3.19 32.00 -20.98
C LEU A 154 -2.04 32.79 -21.61
N TRP A 155 -2.23 33.27 -22.84
CA TRP A 155 -1.30 34.14 -23.57
C TRP A 155 0.13 33.61 -23.69
N ASN A 156 0.36 32.32 -23.54
CA ASN A 156 1.72 31.73 -23.41
C ASN A 156 2.60 32.36 -22.31
N LYS A 157 2.00 32.97 -21.31
CA LYS A 157 2.70 33.70 -20.23
C LYS A 157 2.25 33.30 -18.84
N LEU A 158 1.06 32.75 -18.71
CA LEU A 158 0.49 32.36 -17.42
C LEU A 158 -0.05 30.94 -17.50
N ASP A 159 0.45 30.10 -16.63
CA ASP A 159 -0.02 28.73 -16.45
C ASP A 159 -0.59 28.59 -15.04
N LEU A 160 -1.84 28.14 -14.97
CA LEU A 160 -2.56 27.87 -13.74
C LEU A 160 -2.90 26.38 -13.70
N THR A 161 -2.63 25.74 -12.58
CA THR A 161 -3.01 24.34 -12.34
C THR A 161 -3.82 24.26 -11.07
N LEU A 162 -5.02 23.72 -11.17
CA LEU A 162 -5.91 23.48 -10.04
C LEU A 162 -6.10 21.96 -9.88
N ASP A 163 -5.80 21.43 -8.71
CA ASP A 163 -5.99 20.03 -8.37
C ASP A 163 -6.92 19.85 -7.17
N LEU A 164 -7.93 19.01 -7.33
CA LEU A 164 -8.83 18.55 -6.28
C LEU A 164 -8.52 17.09 -6.00
N PHE A 165 -8.08 16.76 -4.80
CA PHE A 165 -7.76 15.38 -4.46
C PHE A 165 -8.57 14.87 -3.27
N LYS A 166 -8.81 13.56 -3.30
CA LYS A 166 -9.41 12.81 -2.19
C LYS A 166 -8.72 11.46 -2.07
N GLU A 167 -8.23 11.16 -0.88
CA GLU A 167 -7.67 9.87 -0.53
C GLU A 167 -8.47 9.24 0.62
N ASN A 168 -8.80 7.98 0.48
CA ASN A 168 -9.37 7.16 1.54
C ASN A 168 -8.49 5.93 1.72
N ARG A 169 -7.83 5.82 2.87
CA ARG A 169 -6.99 4.69 3.24
C ARG A 169 -7.73 3.84 4.25
N LYS A 170 -7.90 2.56 3.94
CA LYS A 170 -8.58 1.55 4.75
C LYS A 170 -7.67 0.36 5.06
N ASP A 171 -8.14 -0.44 5.97
CA ASP A 171 -7.45 -1.68 6.38
C ASP A 171 -6.04 -1.38 6.93
N ILE A 172 -5.82 -0.21 7.55
CA ILE A 172 -4.54 0.15 8.16
C ILE A 172 -4.27 -0.81 9.32
N LEU A 173 -3.09 -1.40 9.34
CA LEU A 173 -2.65 -2.29 10.39
C LEU A 173 -2.39 -1.50 11.68
N MET A 174 -3.10 -1.86 12.74
CA MET A 174 -2.99 -1.25 14.06
C MET A 174 -2.90 -2.31 15.15
N THR A 175 -1.97 -2.13 16.07
CA THR A 175 -1.91 -2.98 17.28
C THR A 175 -3.03 -2.58 18.22
N PRO A 176 -3.88 -3.53 18.68
CA PRO A 176 -4.93 -3.25 19.64
C PRO A 176 -4.35 -2.67 20.94
N GLN A 177 -4.78 -1.48 21.34
CA GLN A 177 -4.30 -0.81 22.56
C GLN A 177 -5.09 -1.23 23.81
N THR A 178 -6.31 -1.69 23.62
CA THR A 178 -7.24 -2.05 24.71
C THR A 178 -7.60 -3.53 24.62
N THR A 179 -6.72 -4.37 25.17
CA THR A 179 -7.04 -5.78 25.37
C THR A 179 -7.32 -5.98 26.86
N SER A 180 -8.44 -6.61 27.20
CA SER A 180 -8.75 -6.94 28.58
C SER A 180 -7.67 -7.87 29.13
N SER A 181 -7.17 -7.57 30.33
CA SER A 181 -6.21 -8.43 31.03
C SER A 181 -6.73 -9.85 31.31
N ILE A 182 -8.05 -10.04 31.27
CA ILE A 182 -8.69 -11.35 31.42
C ILE A 182 -8.31 -12.31 30.28
N VAL A 183 -7.99 -11.78 29.09
CA VAL A 183 -7.56 -12.62 27.95
C VAL A 183 -6.19 -13.25 28.17
N GLY A 184 -5.33 -12.63 28.98
CA GLY A 184 -4.00 -13.15 29.32
C GLY A 184 -3.02 -13.26 28.15
N ALA A 185 -3.35 -12.64 26.99
CA ALA A 185 -2.53 -12.68 25.79
C ALA A 185 -2.55 -11.32 25.07
N THR A 186 -1.49 -11.06 24.30
CA THR A 186 -1.37 -9.92 23.40
C THR A 186 -1.72 -10.32 21.98
N PHE A 187 -2.19 -9.36 21.18
CA PHE A 187 -2.62 -9.59 19.81
C PHE A 187 -1.66 -8.90 18.84
N ASN A 188 -1.37 -9.59 17.75
CA ASN A 188 -0.73 -9.00 16.61
C ASN A 188 -1.61 -7.90 15.97
N ALA A 189 -0.98 -7.02 15.17
CA ALA A 189 -1.66 -5.96 14.46
C ALA A 189 -2.81 -6.50 13.58
N ILE A 190 -3.93 -5.77 13.58
CA ILE A 190 -5.15 -6.09 12.82
C ILE A 190 -5.48 -4.96 11.84
N ASN A 191 -6.09 -5.29 10.70
CA ASN A 191 -6.55 -4.33 9.70
C ASN A 191 -7.84 -3.65 10.15
N ARG A 192 -7.76 -2.50 10.83
CA ARG A 192 -8.92 -1.81 11.42
C ARG A 192 -8.91 -0.30 11.22
N GLY A 193 -7.74 0.30 10.96
CA GLY A 193 -7.63 1.75 10.82
C GLY A 193 -8.20 2.26 9.50
N GLU A 194 -8.80 3.46 9.54
CA GLU A 194 -9.24 4.21 8.37
C GLU A 194 -8.80 5.66 8.50
N THR A 195 -8.29 6.24 7.40
CA THR A 195 -8.00 7.67 7.30
C THR A 195 -8.57 8.24 6.02
N LYS A 196 -9.04 9.49 6.09
CA LYS A 196 -9.55 10.23 4.93
C LYS A 196 -8.80 11.55 4.82
N ASN A 197 -8.31 11.84 3.62
CA ASN A 197 -7.66 13.09 3.30
C ASN A 197 -8.29 13.67 2.04
N HIS A 198 -8.47 14.99 1.99
CA HIS A 198 -8.93 15.69 0.81
C HIS A 198 -8.38 17.11 0.85
N GLY A 199 -8.21 17.69 -0.31
CA GLY A 199 -7.65 19.03 -0.41
C GLY A 199 -7.78 19.60 -1.82
N LEU A 200 -7.31 20.84 -1.91
CA LEU A 200 -7.23 21.64 -3.13
C LEU A 200 -5.82 22.19 -3.18
N GLU A 201 -5.21 22.11 -4.36
CA GLU A 201 -3.89 22.66 -4.66
C GLU A 201 -4.01 23.62 -5.86
N LEU A 202 -3.31 24.75 -5.81
CA LEU A 202 -3.28 25.79 -6.83
C LEU A 202 -1.83 26.17 -7.16
#